data_a3911e3baca656859665b555dc91bb21
#
_entry.id   a3911e3baca656859665b555dc91bb21
#
_cell.length_a   1.000
_cell.length_b   1.000
_cell.length_c   1.000
_cell.angle_alpha   90.00
_cell.angle_beta   90.00
_cell.angle_gamma   90.00
#
_symmetry.space_group_name_H-M   'P 1'
#
loop_
_entity.id
_entity.type
_entity.pdbx_description
1 polymer ?
#
loop_
_entity_poly.entity_id
_entity_poly.type
_entity_poly.pdbx_seq_one_letter_code
_entity_poly.pdbx_strand_id
1 'polypeptide(L)'
;MAFRVADSEIRNPDGSIVFQLKGIEVPAEWSPVASDVLAQKYFRRAGVPTHLTKVCEADVPEWLWRSQPDEVSLAGLPDAARFGSERSARQVFERMAGAWTYWGWKGGYFDSEDDARAFHDEHCYMLAAQICAPNSPQWFNTGLHWAYGIDGPG
;
A
#
# COMPACT_ATOMS: atom_id res chain seq x y z
N MET A 1 9.62 8.29 11.40
CA MET A 1 8.26 8.87 11.59
C MET A 1 7.44 7.93 12.47
N ALA A 2 6.70 8.47 13.44
CA ALA A 2 5.83 7.69 14.31
C ALA A 2 4.48 7.40 13.63
N PHE A 3 3.88 6.26 13.97
CA PHE A 3 2.54 5.85 13.51
C PHE A 3 1.64 5.59 14.72
N ARG A 4 0.34 5.71 14.52
CA ARG A 4 -0.70 5.42 15.52
C ARG A 4 -1.79 4.55 14.95
N VAL A 5 -2.50 3.86 15.81
CA VAL A 5 -3.72 3.15 15.45
C VAL A 5 -4.90 4.10 15.56
N ALA A 6 -5.80 4.06 14.58
CA ALA A 6 -7.00 4.88 14.52
C ALA A 6 -8.19 4.07 14.00
N ASP A 7 -9.38 4.53 14.27
CA ASP A 7 -10.61 4.05 13.67
C ASP A 7 -11.15 5.11 12.71
N SER A 8 -11.66 4.67 11.57
CA SER A 8 -12.31 5.54 10.58
C SER A 8 -13.77 5.13 10.45
N GLU A 9 -14.67 6.10 10.55
CA GLU A 9 -16.11 5.88 10.52
C GLU A 9 -16.84 7.02 9.81
N ILE A 10 -17.77 6.68 8.92
CA ILE A 10 -18.75 7.64 8.37
C ILE A 10 -20.14 7.26 8.88
N ARG A 11 -20.85 8.25 9.38
CA ARG A 11 -22.25 8.14 9.77
C ARG A 11 -23.15 9.04 8.92
N ASN A 12 -24.34 8.57 8.65
CA ASN A 12 -25.42 9.40 8.14
C ASN A 12 -25.93 10.36 9.22
N PRO A 13 -26.69 11.41 8.85
CA PRO A 13 -27.34 12.30 9.81
C PRO A 13 -28.28 11.59 10.80
N ASP A 14 -28.84 10.45 10.43
CA ASP A 14 -29.67 9.61 11.28
C ASP A 14 -28.90 8.72 12.26
N GLY A 15 -27.54 8.80 12.23
CA GLY A 15 -26.65 8.02 13.07
C GLY A 15 -26.29 6.63 12.54
N SER A 16 -26.87 6.20 11.42
CA SER A 16 -26.50 4.91 10.79
C SER A 16 -25.07 4.95 10.24
N ILE A 17 -24.36 3.83 10.38
CA ILE A 17 -22.96 3.71 9.91
C ILE A 17 -22.98 3.37 8.42
N VAL A 18 -22.36 4.24 7.61
CA VAL A 18 -22.15 4.03 6.17
C VAL A 18 -20.86 3.28 5.89
N PHE A 19 -19.83 3.60 6.67
CA PHE A 19 -18.50 3.02 6.55
C PHE A 19 -17.86 2.93 7.93
N GLN A 20 -17.20 1.81 8.21
CA GLN A 20 -16.39 1.66 9.40
C GLN A 20 -15.17 0.79 9.08
N LEU A 21 -14.00 1.25 9.47
CA LEU A 21 -12.76 0.51 9.44
C LEU A 21 -11.99 0.75 10.74
N LYS A 22 -11.87 -0.28 11.56
CA LYS A 22 -11.24 -0.21 12.87
C LYS A 22 -9.80 -0.69 12.83
N GLY A 23 -8.96 -0.11 13.70
CA GLY A 23 -7.58 -0.56 13.89
C GLY A 23 -6.69 -0.33 12.67
N ILE A 24 -6.87 0.78 11.96
CA ILE A 24 -5.97 1.19 10.88
C ILE A 24 -4.73 1.88 11.43
N GLU A 25 -3.60 1.70 10.76
CA GLU A 25 -2.35 2.37 11.09
C GLU A 25 -2.14 3.57 10.16
N VAL A 26 -1.91 4.74 10.74
CA VAL A 26 -1.66 6.00 10.02
C VAL A 26 -0.51 6.77 10.67
N PRO A 27 0.17 7.70 9.94
CA PRO A 27 1.15 8.58 10.57
C PRO A 27 0.55 9.32 11.76
N ALA A 28 1.30 9.40 12.86
CA ALA A 28 0.79 9.92 14.13
C ALA A 28 0.29 11.37 14.06
N GLU A 29 0.92 12.17 13.19
CA GLU A 29 0.61 13.59 13.00
C GLU A 29 -0.55 13.87 12.04
N TRP A 30 -1.05 12.83 11.35
CA TRP A 30 -2.17 13.03 10.42
C TRP A 30 -3.44 13.42 11.15
N SER A 31 -4.14 14.41 10.61
CA SER A 31 -5.46 14.79 11.10
C SER A 31 -6.46 13.63 10.96
N PRO A 32 -7.54 13.60 11.76
CA PRO A 32 -8.62 12.63 11.57
C PRO A 32 -9.16 12.62 10.14
N VAL A 33 -9.35 13.81 9.56
CA VAL A 33 -9.85 13.96 8.17
C VAL A 33 -8.90 13.32 7.16
N ALA A 34 -7.59 13.55 7.28
CA ALA A 34 -6.61 12.92 6.37
C ALA A 34 -6.63 11.40 6.50
N SER A 35 -6.71 10.89 7.72
CA SER A 35 -6.80 9.46 8.00
C SER A 35 -8.08 8.84 7.44
N ASP A 36 -9.21 9.52 7.58
CA ASP A 36 -10.50 9.09 7.05
C ASP A 36 -10.50 9.06 5.52
N VAL A 37 -9.96 10.08 4.87
CA VAL A 37 -9.86 10.13 3.40
C VAL A 37 -9.01 8.97 2.88
N LEU A 38 -7.87 8.69 3.51
CA LEU A 38 -7.02 7.56 3.12
C LEU A 38 -7.78 6.23 3.26
N ALA A 39 -8.36 5.98 4.43
CA ALA A 39 -9.04 4.73 4.73
C ALA A 39 -10.26 4.47 3.83
N GLN A 40 -11.03 5.53 3.59
CA GLN A 40 -12.31 5.41 2.87
C GLN A 40 -12.15 5.39 1.37
N LYS A 41 -11.16 6.10 0.83
CA LYS A 41 -11.01 6.31 -0.61
C LYS A 41 -9.83 5.57 -1.22
N TYR A 42 -8.74 5.44 -0.51
CA TYR A 42 -7.46 5.03 -1.09
C TYR A 42 -6.94 3.67 -0.65
N PHE A 43 -7.36 3.14 0.48
CA PHE A 43 -7.07 1.76 0.82
C PHE A 43 -7.72 0.80 -0.19
N ARG A 44 -6.94 -0.15 -0.69
CA ARG A 44 -7.49 -1.28 -1.43
C ARG A 44 -8.38 -2.09 -0.48
N ARG A 45 -9.67 -2.19 -0.80
CA ARG A 45 -10.68 -2.76 0.11
C ARG A 45 -10.82 -4.26 0.03
N ALA A 46 -10.43 -4.87 -1.08
CA ALA A 46 -10.59 -6.30 -1.30
C ALA A 46 -9.48 -6.86 -2.18
N GLY A 47 -9.28 -8.17 -2.11
CA GLY A 47 -8.34 -8.87 -2.97
C GLY A 47 -6.88 -8.73 -2.56
N VAL A 48 -6.57 -8.13 -1.39
CA VAL A 48 -5.21 -8.08 -0.86
C VAL A 48 -4.89 -9.44 -0.25
N PRO A 49 -3.91 -10.19 -0.78
CA PRO A 49 -3.55 -11.51 -0.24
C PRO A 49 -3.02 -11.39 1.19
N THR A 50 -3.45 -12.31 2.07
CA THR A 50 -2.94 -12.36 3.45
C THR A 50 -1.56 -12.98 3.55
N HIS A 51 -1.14 -13.73 2.53
CA HIS A 51 0.21 -14.30 2.40
C HIS A 51 0.75 -13.99 1.01
N LEU A 52 1.97 -13.48 0.98
CA LEU A 52 2.67 -13.06 -0.23
C LEU A 52 4.00 -13.80 -0.36
N THR A 53 4.41 -14.06 -1.58
CA THR A 53 5.74 -14.56 -1.91
C THR A 53 6.41 -13.63 -2.92
N LYS A 54 7.74 -13.52 -2.83
CA LYS A 54 8.53 -12.73 -3.78
C LYS A 54 8.74 -13.48 -5.07
N VAL A 55 8.69 -12.74 -6.17
CA VAL A 55 9.02 -13.26 -7.51
C VAL A 55 10.46 -12.88 -7.83
N CYS A 56 11.34 -13.87 -7.84
CA CYS A 56 12.74 -13.66 -8.19
C CYS A 56 12.85 -13.09 -9.61
N GLU A 57 13.59 -12.01 -9.74
CA GLU A 57 13.86 -11.36 -11.04
C GLU A 57 15.36 -11.08 -11.14
N ALA A 58 15.98 -11.58 -12.22
CA ALA A 58 17.39 -11.30 -12.50
C ALA A 58 17.62 -9.80 -12.69
N ASP A 59 18.77 -9.33 -12.27
CA ASP A 59 19.19 -7.92 -12.37
C ASP A 59 18.32 -6.92 -11.58
N VAL A 60 17.47 -7.40 -10.70
CA VAL A 60 16.68 -6.59 -9.75
C VAL A 60 17.09 -6.97 -8.32
N PRO A 61 17.39 -6.01 -7.44
CA PRO A 61 17.67 -6.30 -6.03
C PRO A 61 16.49 -7.00 -5.35
N GLU A 62 16.76 -7.94 -4.46
CA GLU A 62 15.73 -8.76 -3.79
C GLU A 62 14.66 -7.92 -3.09
N TRP A 63 15.05 -6.85 -2.42
CA TRP A 63 14.11 -5.97 -1.71
C TRP A 63 13.11 -5.27 -2.66
N LEU A 64 13.45 -5.17 -3.96
CA LEU A 64 12.64 -4.53 -4.99
C LEU A 64 11.85 -5.54 -5.85
N TRP A 65 12.01 -6.84 -5.61
CA TRP A 65 11.21 -7.85 -6.29
C TRP A 65 9.73 -7.64 -6.02
N ARG A 66 8.91 -7.79 -7.07
CA ARG A 66 7.46 -7.78 -6.91
C ARG A 66 6.98 -8.95 -6.05
N SER A 67 5.82 -8.82 -5.48
CA SER A 67 5.16 -9.88 -4.73
C SER A 67 3.93 -10.40 -5.47
N GLN A 68 3.55 -11.62 -5.17
CA GLN A 68 2.33 -12.26 -5.67
C GLN A 68 1.70 -13.08 -4.54
N PRO A 69 0.42 -13.50 -4.68
CA PRO A 69 -0.20 -14.41 -3.73
C PRO A 69 0.65 -15.67 -3.53
N ASP A 70 0.88 -16.06 -2.29
CA ASP A 70 1.47 -17.36 -1.95
C ASP A 70 0.35 -18.42 -1.96
N GLU A 71 0.14 -19.02 -3.12
CA GLU A 71 -0.94 -19.98 -3.36
C GLU A 71 -0.87 -21.18 -2.40
N VAL A 72 0.32 -21.62 -2.01
CA VAL A 72 0.50 -22.75 -1.08
C VAL A 72 0.01 -22.39 0.31
N SER A 73 0.46 -21.24 0.83
CA SER A 73 0.04 -20.75 2.14
C SER A 73 -1.45 -20.41 2.17
N LEU A 74 -1.97 -19.79 1.10
CA LEU A 74 -3.38 -19.42 0.99
C LEU A 74 -4.31 -20.65 0.91
N ALA A 75 -3.89 -21.70 0.19
CA ALA A 75 -4.68 -22.92 0.07
C ALA A 75 -4.97 -23.60 1.43
N GLY A 76 -4.08 -23.42 2.41
CA GLY A 76 -4.25 -23.93 3.76
C GLY A 76 -5.24 -23.14 4.64
N LEU A 77 -5.75 -22.01 4.15
CA LEU A 77 -6.64 -21.12 4.89
C LEU A 77 -8.10 -21.26 4.44
N PRO A 78 -9.07 -21.00 5.35
CA PRO A 78 -10.47 -20.80 4.95
C PRO A 78 -10.59 -19.68 3.92
N ASP A 79 -11.53 -19.78 2.98
CA ASP A 79 -11.70 -18.79 1.89
C ASP A 79 -11.79 -17.34 2.40
N ALA A 80 -12.53 -17.12 3.49
CA ALA A 80 -12.69 -15.80 4.10
C ALA A 80 -11.39 -15.21 4.70
N ALA A 81 -10.35 -16.04 4.91
CA ALA A 81 -9.07 -15.63 5.48
C ALA A 81 -7.95 -15.46 4.44
N ARG A 82 -8.23 -15.76 3.16
CA ARG A 82 -7.22 -15.71 2.09
C ARG A 82 -6.92 -14.31 1.62
N PHE A 83 -7.96 -13.48 1.54
CA PHE A 83 -7.86 -12.12 1.02
C PHE A 83 -8.53 -11.13 1.97
N GLY A 84 -8.00 -9.92 2.00
CA GLY A 84 -8.50 -8.85 2.83
C GLY A 84 -8.35 -7.48 2.18
N SER A 85 -8.15 -6.47 3.01
CA SER A 85 -7.95 -5.08 2.62
C SER A 85 -6.62 -4.55 3.14
N GLU A 86 -6.15 -3.44 2.57
CA GLU A 86 -5.12 -2.63 3.21
C GLU A 86 -5.64 -2.08 4.55
N ARG A 87 -4.77 -2.02 5.54
CA ARG A 87 -5.09 -1.56 6.89
C ARG A 87 -4.05 -0.60 7.46
N SER A 88 -2.98 -0.36 6.73
CA SER A 88 -1.90 0.53 7.12
C SER A 88 -1.56 1.49 5.98
N ALA A 89 -1.40 2.76 6.33
CA ALA A 89 -0.87 3.76 5.41
C ALA A 89 0.51 3.37 4.86
N ARG A 90 1.30 2.60 5.63
CA ARG A 90 2.58 2.08 5.15
C ARG A 90 2.41 1.24 3.90
N GLN A 91 1.39 0.38 3.85
CA GLN A 91 1.13 -0.47 2.68
C GLN A 91 0.90 0.39 1.44
N VAL A 92 0.17 1.50 1.58
CA VAL A 92 -0.09 2.43 0.47
C VAL A 92 1.19 3.14 0.03
N PHE A 93 1.95 3.69 0.98
CA PHE A 93 3.19 4.40 0.66
C PHE A 93 4.22 3.48 0.03
N GLU A 94 4.40 2.29 0.59
CA GLU A 94 5.37 1.30 0.11
C GLU A 94 5.01 0.76 -1.27
N ARG A 95 3.72 0.47 -1.55
CA ARG A 95 3.37 -0.01 -2.88
C ARG A 95 3.54 1.04 -3.96
N MET A 96 3.27 2.31 -3.64
CA MET A 96 3.46 3.42 -4.59
C MET A 96 4.95 3.69 -4.81
N ALA A 97 5.69 3.95 -3.75
CA ALA A 97 7.12 4.24 -3.83
C ALA A 97 7.90 3.03 -4.38
N GLY A 98 7.52 1.82 -3.98
CA GLY A 98 8.12 0.58 -4.46
C GLY A 98 7.91 0.38 -5.97
N ALA A 99 6.70 0.59 -6.47
CA ALA A 99 6.42 0.50 -7.90
C ALA A 99 7.18 1.55 -8.71
N TRP A 100 7.23 2.81 -8.25
CA TRP A 100 8.01 3.85 -8.91
C TRP A 100 9.51 3.55 -8.91
N THR A 101 10.03 3.02 -7.81
CA THR A 101 11.44 2.62 -7.71
C THR A 101 11.73 1.42 -8.61
N TYR A 102 10.84 0.43 -8.65
CA TYR A 102 10.95 -0.72 -9.54
C TYR A 102 10.98 -0.30 -11.02
N TRP A 103 10.07 0.59 -11.42
CA TRP A 103 10.08 1.12 -12.80
C TRP A 103 11.33 1.92 -13.10
N GLY A 104 11.81 2.72 -12.15
CA GLY A 104 13.06 3.46 -12.27
C GLY A 104 14.27 2.54 -12.43
N TRP A 105 14.32 1.45 -11.64
CA TRP A 105 15.36 0.43 -11.76
C TRP A 105 15.35 -0.22 -13.13
N LYS A 106 14.20 -0.70 -13.56
CA LYS A 106 14.02 -1.33 -14.88
C LYS A 106 14.33 -0.38 -16.04
N GLY A 107 14.08 0.91 -15.84
CA GLY A 107 14.38 1.96 -16.82
C GLY A 107 15.84 2.46 -16.79
N GLY A 108 16.67 1.97 -15.86
CA GLY A 108 18.08 2.37 -15.76
C GLY A 108 18.29 3.79 -15.23
N TYR A 109 17.37 4.29 -14.37
CA TYR A 109 17.46 5.65 -13.83
C TYR A 109 18.41 5.79 -12.62
N PHE A 110 18.84 4.69 -12.02
CA PHE A 110 19.68 4.70 -10.84
C PHE A 110 21.09 4.23 -11.17
N ASP A 111 22.10 4.92 -10.65
CA ASP A 111 23.50 4.57 -10.82
C ASP A 111 23.93 3.43 -9.86
N SER A 112 23.21 3.29 -8.75
CA SER A 112 23.49 2.28 -7.73
C SER A 112 22.22 1.80 -7.01
N GLU A 113 22.34 0.69 -6.28
CA GLU A 113 21.27 0.21 -5.40
C GLU A 113 20.99 1.20 -4.26
N ASP A 114 22.01 1.89 -3.76
CA ASP A 114 21.86 2.89 -2.70
C ASP A 114 21.06 4.09 -3.19
N ASP A 115 21.22 4.52 -4.44
CA ASP A 115 20.41 5.59 -5.04
C ASP A 115 18.94 5.17 -5.15
N ALA A 116 18.68 3.92 -5.54
CA ALA A 116 17.34 3.38 -5.60
C ALA A 116 16.68 3.30 -4.21
N ARG A 117 17.43 2.90 -3.18
CA ARG A 117 16.94 2.89 -1.79
C ARG A 117 16.64 4.29 -1.28
N ALA A 118 17.53 5.24 -1.54
CA ALA A 118 17.30 6.64 -1.17
C ALA A 118 16.05 7.19 -1.85
N PHE A 119 15.86 6.93 -3.14
CA PHE A 119 14.66 7.32 -3.88
C PHE A 119 13.38 6.73 -3.27
N HIS A 120 13.38 5.43 -2.95
CA HIS A 120 12.26 4.76 -2.31
C HIS A 120 11.92 5.38 -0.95
N ASP A 121 12.92 5.52 -0.10
CA ASP A 121 12.73 5.99 1.29
C ASP A 121 12.28 7.45 1.33
N GLU A 122 12.84 8.30 0.48
CA GLU A 122 12.43 9.70 0.33
C GLU A 122 10.98 9.82 -0.14
N HIS A 123 10.54 8.99 -1.11
CA HIS A 123 9.16 9.01 -1.57
C HIS A 123 8.19 8.51 -0.52
N CYS A 124 8.52 7.45 0.21
CA CYS A 124 7.73 7.02 1.36
C CYS A 124 7.60 8.13 2.41
N TYR A 125 8.70 8.81 2.71
CA TYR A 125 8.70 9.94 3.65
C TYR A 125 7.85 11.10 3.15
N MET A 126 8.01 11.49 1.89
CA MET A 126 7.27 12.61 1.29
C MET A 126 5.75 12.37 1.30
N LEU A 127 5.31 11.14 1.00
CA LEU A 127 3.91 10.75 1.08
C LEU A 127 3.40 10.80 2.52
N ALA A 128 4.14 10.21 3.45
CA ALA A 128 3.78 10.13 4.86
C ALA A 128 3.80 11.50 5.57
N ALA A 129 4.71 12.39 5.17
CA ALA A 129 4.81 13.75 5.69
C ALA A 129 3.91 14.76 4.95
N GLN A 130 3.10 14.29 3.98
CA GLN A 130 2.23 15.14 3.15
C GLN A 130 2.99 16.25 2.39
N ILE A 131 4.27 16.02 2.08
CA ILE A 131 5.07 16.93 1.25
C ILE A 131 4.65 16.82 -0.22
N CYS A 132 4.26 15.62 -0.65
CA CYS A 132 3.67 15.39 -1.96
C CYS A 132 2.33 14.65 -1.85
N ALA A 133 1.44 14.93 -2.77
CA ALA A 133 0.15 14.26 -2.88
C ALA A 133 -0.12 13.97 -4.35
N PRO A 134 0.08 12.74 -4.80
CA PRO A 134 -0.28 12.34 -6.14
C PRO A 134 -1.79 12.46 -6.36
N ASN A 135 -2.19 12.53 -7.63
CA ASN A 135 -3.61 12.52 -8.01
C ASN A 135 -4.29 11.18 -7.66
N SER A 136 -5.58 11.19 -7.46
CA SER A 136 -6.38 10.03 -7.03
C SER A 136 -6.12 8.73 -7.79
N PRO A 137 -5.95 8.71 -9.13
CA PRO A 137 -5.63 7.47 -9.85
C PRO A 137 -4.33 6.80 -9.39
N GLN A 138 -3.34 7.55 -8.97
CA GLN A 138 -2.10 7.00 -8.40
C GLN A 138 -2.38 6.29 -7.07
N TRP A 139 -3.14 6.94 -6.18
CA TRP A 139 -3.51 6.36 -4.89
C TRP A 139 -4.31 5.06 -5.04
N PHE A 140 -5.21 4.98 -6.05
CA PHE A 140 -6.05 3.79 -6.25
C PHE A 140 -5.28 2.61 -6.86
N ASN A 141 -4.37 2.87 -7.81
CA ASN A 141 -3.90 1.83 -8.72
C ASN A 141 -2.40 1.57 -8.66
N THR A 142 -1.59 2.59 -8.34
CA THR A 142 -0.13 2.44 -8.40
C THR A 142 0.37 1.43 -7.40
N GLY A 143 1.10 0.45 -7.91
CA GLY A 143 1.79 -0.56 -7.11
C GLY A 143 0.95 -1.76 -6.71
N LEU A 144 -0.33 -1.85 -7.07
CA LEU A 144 -1.16 -3.03 -6.75
C LEU A 144 -0.59 -4.32 -7.35
N HIS A 145 -0.14 -4.27 -8.59
CA HIS A 145 0.51 -5.43 -9.22
C HIS A 145 1.87 -5.73 -8.57
N TRP A 146 2.71 -4.70 -8.37
CA TRP A 146 4.04 -4.88 -7.78
C TRP A 146 3.97 -5.43 -6.35
N ALA A 147 3.07 -4.90 -5.52
CA ALA A 147 2.98 -5.26 -4.11
C ALA A 147 2.16 -6.55 -3.85
N TYR A 148 1.12 -6.81 -4.65
CA TYR A 148 0.13 -7.85 -4.36
C TYR A 148 -0.15 -8.81 -5.51
N GLY A 149 0.37 -8.57 -6.71
CA GLY A 149 0.03 -9.33 -7.91
C GLY A 149 -1.38 -9.08 -8.43
N ILE A 150 -2.00 -7.94 -8.08
CA ILE A 150 -3.35 -7.58 -8.51
C ILE A 150 -3.30 -6.95 -9.91
N ASP A 151 -3.95 -7.57 -10.89
CA ASP A 151 -3.97 -7.14 -12.30
C ASP A 151 -5.25 -6.38 -12.68
N GLY A 152 -6.27 -6.40 -11.87
CA GLY A 152 -7.58 -5.81 -12.17
C GLY A 152 -7.78 -4.43 -11.54
N PRO A 153 -8.73 -3.66 -12.09
CA PRO A 153 -9.16 -2.42 -11.46
C PRO A 153 -9.76 -2.65 -10.08
N GLY A 154 -9.71 -1.62 -9.26
CA GLY A 154 -10.28 -1.62 -7.91
C GLY A 154 -11.78 -1.51 -7.91
#